data_0503062cf5bebf892723c2792ad4fe02
#
_entry.id   0503062cf5bebf892723c2792ad4fe02
#
_cell.length_a   1.000
_cell.length_b   1.000
_cell.length_c   1.000
_cell.angle_alpha   90.00
_cell.angle_beta   90.00
_cell.angle_gamma   90.00
#
_symmetry.space_group_name_H-M   'P 1'
#
loop_
_entity.id
_entity.type
_entity.pdbx_description
1 polymer ?
#
loop_
_entity_poly.entity_id
_entity_poly.type
_entity_poly.pdbx_seq_one_letter_code
_entity_poly.pdbx_strand_id
1 'polypeptide(L)'
;IIALYSHSEKTATLNTTLFNIICFVSYCLFSKILTHAMPKEMFLTWIVFTLIWAIFAYLVWSANRQDTKGWILSTILLAILFSTCFTYTENTISSTTILNFLLYVFLVVILYKGTKETLIIVVLSILLAMILNKFQIQIIFTKSACIYFNSVLL
;
A
#
# COMPACT_ATOMS: atom_id res chain seq x y z
N ILE A 1 -3.03 0.10 -9.42
CA ILE A 1 -3.59 0.09 -10.78
C ILE A 1 -2.55 0.65 -11.76
N ILE A 2 -2.08 1.91 -11.62
CA ILE A 2 -1.12 2.54 -12.56
C ILE A 2 0.12 1.68 -12.78
N ALA A 3 0.72 1.14 -11.72
CA ALA A 3 1.89 0.27 -11.80
C ALA A 3 1.63 -1.03 -12.59
N LEU A 4 0.44 -1.63 -12.43
CA LEU A 4 0.10 -2.91 -13.05
C LEU A 4 -0.09 -2.83 -14.56
N TYR A 5 -0.63 -1.71 -15.04
CA TYR A 5 -0.85 -1.48 -16.48
C TYR A 5 0.35 -0.85 -17.19
N SER A 6 1.47 -0.69 -16.49
CA SER A 6 2.70 -0.17 -17.10
C SER A 6 3.46 -1.26 -17.86
N HIS A 7 4.05 -0.91 -19.00
CA HIS A 7 4.76 -1.84 -19.87
C HIS A 7 6.10 -2.36 -19.29
N SER A 8 6.67 -1.64 -18.32
CA SER A 8 7.94 -2.03 -17.66
C SER A 8 8.00 -1.54 -16.22
N GLU A 9 8.94 -2.10 -15.45
CA GLU A 9 9.22 -1.68 -14.08
C GLU A 9 9.55 -0.19 -13.96
N LYS A 10 10.33 0.33 -14.92
CA LYS A 10 10.72 1.75 -14.96
C LYS A 10 9.51 2.65 -15.24
N THR A 11 8.65 2.26 -16.19
CA THR A 11 7.43 3.03 -16.49
C THR A 11 6.42 2.94 -15.35
N ALA A 12 6.33 1.82 -14.64
CA ALA A 12 5.48 1.68 -13.45
C ALA A 12 5.88 2.65 -12.35
N THR A 13 7.17 2.69 -12.03
CA THR A 13 7.75 3.59 -11.04
C THR A 13 7.56 5.06 -11.46
N LEU A 14 7.88 5.39 -12.70
CA LEU A 14 7.80 6.75 -13.22
C LEU A 14 6.36 7.27 -13.25
N ASN A 15 5.42 6.48 -13.75
CA ASN A 15 4.01 6.86 -13.81
C ASN A 15 3.41 7.07 -12.41
N THR A 16 3.78 6.21 -11.45
CA THR A 16 3.32 6.37 -10.06
C THR A 16 3.93 7.61 -9.41
N THR A 17 5.21 7.88 -9.66
CA THR A 17 5.88 9.08 -9.16
C THR A 17 5.26 10.35 -9.74
N LEU A 18 5.03 10.40 -11.06
CA LEU A 18 4.35 11.52 -11.70
C LEU A 18 2.95 11.75 -11.16
N PHE A 19 2.18 10.68 -10.98
CA PHE A 19 0.85 10.79 -10.39
C PHE A 19 0.88 11.40 -8.99
N ASN A 20 1.79 10.95 -8.12
CA ASN A 20 1.94 11.50 -6.77
C ASN A 20 2.37 12.98 -6.79
N ILE A 21 3.28 13.36 -7.70
CA ILE A 21 3.69 14.77 -7.87
C ILE A 21 2.50 15.64 -8.30
N ILE A 22 1.69 15.16 -9.25
CA ILE A 22 0.50 15.89 -9.72
C ILE A 22 -0.51 16.05 -8.57
N CYS A 23 -0.74 14.98 -7.79
CA CYS A 23 -1.61 15.04 -6.61
C CYS A 23 -1.10 16.06 -5.59
N PHE A 24 0.21 16.08 -5.33
CA PHE A 24 0.81 17.04 -4.40
C PHE A 24 0.69 18.48 -4.90
N VAL A 25 0.98 18.75 -6.17
CA VAL A 25 0.83 20.08 -6.76
C VAL A 25 -0.63 20.53 -6.68
N SER A 26 -1.58 19.64 -7.02
CA SER A 26 -3.01 19.94 -6.92
C SER A 26 -3.42 20.26 -5.49
N TYR A 27 -2.93 19.52 -4.52
CA TYR A 27 -3.16 19.77 -3.09
C TYR A 27 -2.60 21.13 -2.65
N CYS A 28 -1.39 21.47 -3.06
CA CYS A 28 -0.77 22.76 -2.74
C CYS A 28 -1.55 23.94 -3.34
N LEU A 29 -1.99 23.83 -4.60
CA LEU A 29 -2.82 24.84 -5.26
C LEU A 29 -4.16 25.01 -4.54
N PHE A 30 -4.84 23.92 -4.23
CA PHE A 30 -6.11 23.92 -3.52
C PHE A 30 -5.98 24.55 -2.12
N SER A 31 -4.94 24.15 -1.35
CA SER A 31 -4.63 24.73 -0.05
C SER A 31 -4.39 26.23 -0.13
N LYS A 32 -3.59 26.68 -1.11
CA LYS A 32 -3.30 28.10 -1.31
C LYS A 32 -4.56 28.93 -1.62
N ILE A 33 -5.50 28.35 -2.40
CA ILE A 33 -6.76 29.03 -2.76
C ILE A 33 -7.68 29.14 -1.55
N LEU A 34 -7.81 28.07 -0.75
CA LEU A 34 -8.75 28.04 0.37
C LEU A 34 -8.21 28.71 1.65
N THR A 35 -6.97 28.44 1.98
CA THR A 35 -6.39 28.87 3.28
C THR A 35 -5.40 30.02 3.15
N HIS A 36 -5.09 30.45 1.92
CA HIS A 36 -4.05 31.44 1.62
C HIS A 36 -2.65 31.10 2.17
N ALA A 37 -2.47 29.88 2.69
CA ALA A 37 -1.23 29.39 3.28
C ALA A 37 -0.66 28.24 2.43
N MET A 38 0.68 28.16 2.35
CA MET A 38 1.36 26.99 1.81
C MET A 38 1.71 26.03 2.93
N PRO A 39 1.36 24.73 2.84
CA PRO A 39 1.66 23.74 3.86
C PRO A 39 3.14 23.32 3.80
N LYS A 40 4.04 24.20 4.23
CA LYS A 40 5.50 23.98 4.15
C LYS A 40 5.95 22.74 4.92
N GLU A 41 5.32 22.47 6.05
CA GLU A 41 5.65 21.32 6.92
C GLU A 41 5.34 19.98 6.25
N MET A 42 4.36 19.95 5.37
CA MET A 42 3.98 18.74 4.65
C MET A 42 4.89 18.40 3.46
N PHE A 43 5.74 19.35 3.02
CA PHE A 43 6.54 19.17 1.82
C PHE A 43 7.52 17.97 1.94
N LEU A 44 8.23 17.90 3.06
CA LEU A 44 9.16 16.80 3.33
C LEU A 44 8.42 15.45 3.41
N THR A 45 7.26 15.43 4.08
CA THR A 45 6.42 14.24 4.22
C THR A 45 5.98 13.73 2.85
N TRP A 46 5.56 14.60 1.94
CA TRP A 46 5.15 14.23 0.59
C TRP A 46 6.30 13.71 -0.27
N ILE A 47 7.52 14.26 -0.11
CA ILE A 47 8.71 13.74 -0.80
C ILE A 47 8.97 12.30 -0.35
N VAL A 48 9.04 12.06 0.97
CA VAL A 48 9.26 10.72 1.53
C VAL A 48 8.16 9.76 1.09
N PHE A 49 6.90 10.19 1.14
CA PHE A 49 5.75 9.41 0.71
C PHE A 49 5.84 9.03 -0.79
N THR A 50 6.20 9.97 -1.64
CA THR A 50 6.38 9.72 -3.09
C THR A 50 7.49 8.70 -3.35
N LEU A 51 8.61 8.77 -2.62
CA LEU A 51 9.69 7.79 -2.73
C LEU A 51 9.24 6.38 -2.30
N ILE A 52 8.52 6.28 -1.18
CA ILE A 52 7.97 5.01 -0.71
C ILE A 52 7.01 4.43 -1.76
N TRP A 53 6.11 5.23 -2.31
CA TRP A 53 5.17 4.77 -3.35
C TRP A 53 5.86 4.36 -4.65
N ALA A 54 6.97 5.00 -5.01
CA ALA A 54 7.78 4.60 -6.15
C ALA A 54 8.37 3.18 -5.97
N ILE A 55 8.87 2.87 -4.76
CA ILE A 55 9.35 1.53 -4.40
C ILE A 55 8.19 0.53 -4.44
N PHE A 56 7.04 0.86 -3.85
CA PHE A 56 5.86 0.00 -3.89
C PHE A 56 5.37 -0.26 -5.32
N ALA A 57 5.42 0.73 -6.21
CA ALA A 57 5.05 0.55 -7.62
C ALA A 57 5.96 -0.47 -8.32
N TYR A 58 7.26 -0.40 -8.07
CA TYR A 58 8.23 -1.39 -8.56
C TYR A 58 7.90 -2.80 -8.01
N LEU A 59 7.66 -2.92 -6.71
CA LEU A 59 7.34 -4.19 -6.06
C LEU A 59 6.04 -4.80 -6.59
N VAL A 60 4.98 -4.01 -6.74
CA VAL A 60 3.68 -4.46 -7.27
C VAL A 60 3.80 -4.89 -8.72
N TRP A 61 4.56 -4.15 -9.54
CA TRP A 61 4.79 -4.54 -10.92
C TRP A 61 5.57 -5.87 -11.00
N SER A 62 6.63 -6.01 -10.20
CA SER A 62 7.42 -7.23 -10.14
C SER A 62 6.61 -8.42 -9.59
N ALA A 63 5.70 -8.19 -8.65
CA ALA A 63 4.81 -9.22 -8.11
C ALA A 63 3.83 -9.75 -9.16
N ASN A 64 3.44 -8.96 -10.15
CA ASN A 64 2.54 -9.37 -11.22
C ASN A 64 3.19 -10.33 -12.25
N ARG A 65 4.51 -10.51 -12.22
CA ARG A 65 5.21 -11.46 -13.11
C ARG A 65 4.86 -12.90 -12.76
N GLN A 66 4.84 -13.77 -13.79
CA GLN A 66 4.56 -15.21 -13.63
C GLN A 66 5.81 -16.06 -13.33
N ASP A 67 6.85 -15.44 -12.79
CA ASP A 67 8.09 -16.11 -12.38
C ASP A 67 8.11 -16.39 -10.87
N THR A 68 9.07 -17.18 -10.40
CA THR A 68 9.23 -17.52 -8.98
C THR A 68 9.40 -16.27 -8.09
N LYS A 69 10.07 -15.23 -8.62
CA LYS A 69 10.24 -13.96 -7.90
C LYS A 69 8.91 -13.25 -7.71
N GLY A 70 8.07 -13.23 -8.77
CA GLY A 70 6.72 -12.67 -8.71
C GLY A 70 5.82 -13.41 -7.71
N TRP A 71 5.97 -14.73 -7.56
CA TRP A 71 5.22 -15.50 -6.56
C TRP A 71 5.60 -15.13 -5.13
N ILE A 72 6.90 -15.10 -4.84
CA ILE A 72 7.41 -14.73 -3.51
C ILE A 72 6.95 -13.32 -3.15
N LEU A 73 7.08 -12.39 -4.09
CA LEU A 73 6.76 -10.99 -3.87
C LEU A 73 5.25 -10.78 -3.67
N SER A 74 4.41 -11.48 -4.45
CA SER A 74 2.95 -11.48 -4.26
C SER A 74 2.57 -11.99 -2.87
N THR A 75 3.20 -13.08 -2.43
CA THR A 75 2.95 -13.66 -1.10
C THR A 75 3.31 -12.68 0.01
N ILE A 76 4.46 -12.01 -0.09
CA ILE A 76 4.90 -11.02 0.91
C ILE A 76 3.95 -9.81 0.94
N LEU A 77 3.59 -9.26 -0.22
CA LEU A 77 2.69 -8.11 -0.30
C LEU A 77 1.31 -8.43 0.29
N LEU A 78 0.75 -9.59 -0.06
CA LEU A 78 -0.52 -10.05 0.48
C LEU A 78 -0.45 -10.33 1.98
N ALA A 79 0.66 -10.89 2.48
CA ALA A 79 0.86 -11.15 3.90
C ALA A 79 0.92 -9.86 4.72
N ILE A 80 1.63 -8.84 4.23
CA ILE A 80 1.68 -7.52 4.88
C ILE A 80 0.27 -6.92 4.94
N LEU A 81 -0.47 -6.93 3.85
CA LEU A 81 -1.82 -6.37 3.80
C LEU A 81 -2.79 -7.16 4.71
N PHE A 82 -2.71 -8.49 4.70
CA PHE A 82 -3.53 -9.33 5.56
C PHE A 82 -3.21 -9.11 7.04
N SER A 83 -1.93 -8.92 7.40
CA SER A 83 -1.55 -8.64 8.79
C SER A 83 -2.17 -7.35 9.32
N THR A 84 -2.38 -6.33 8.46
CA THR A 84 -3.05 -5.08 8.85
C THR A 84 -4.56 -5.24 9.06
N CYS A 85 -5.19 -6.30 8.52
CA CYS A 85 -6.60 -6.57 8.74
C CYS A 85 -6.89 -7.05 10.17
N PHE A 86 -5.89 -7.65 10.83
CA PHE A 86 -6.03 -8.26 12.15
C PHE A 86 -5.30 -7.49 13.25
N THR A 87 -5.06 -6.20 13.08
CA THR A 87 -4.63 -5.36 14.20
C THR A 87 -5.78 -5.28 15.20
N TYR A 88 -5.69 -6.10 16.23
CA TYR A 88 -6.63 -6.12 17.35
C TYR A 88 -6.61 -4.79 18.09
N THR A 89 -7.53 -3.93 17.78
CA THR A 89 -8.02 -2.92 18.71
C THR A 89 -9.28 -3.50 19.35
N GLU A 90 -9.20 -3.68 20.66
CA GLU A 90 -10.19 -4.27 21.55
C GLU A 90 -11.65 -4.20 21.03
N ASN A 91 -12.22 -5.37 20.71
CA ASN A 91 -13.66 -5.69 20.60
C ASN A 91 -14.55 -4.94 19.59
N THR A 92 -14.04 -4.08 18.73
CA THR A 92 -14.87 -3.47 17.70
C THR A 92 -14.27 -3.68 16.31
N ILE A 93 -15.07 -4.22 15.38
CA ILE A 93 -14.72 -4.25 13.97
C ILE A 93 -14.68 -2.81 13.48
N SER A 94 -13.49 -2.24 13.37
CA SER A 94 -13.31 -0.88 12.88
C SER A 94 -13.60 -0.81 11.38
N SER A 95 -14.12 0.32 10.92
CA SER A 95 -14.30 0.60 9.48
C SER A 95 -13.00 0.41 8.69
N THR A 96 -11.85 0.66 9.33
CA THR A 96 -10.52 0.43 8.74
C THR A 96 -10.23 -1.05 8.49
N THR A 97 -10.69 -1.96 9.36
CA THR A 97 -10.55 -3.41 9.18
C THR A 97 -11.30 -3.89 7.95
N ILE A 98 -12.53 -3.40 7.76
CA ILE A 98 -13.36 -3.74 6.59
C ILE A 98 -12.69 -3.23 5.32
N LEU A 99 -12.21 -1.99 5.33
CA LEU A 99 -11.53 -1.39 4.18
C LEU A 99 -10.26 -2.16 3.81
N ASN A 100 -9.43 -2.52 4.78
CA ASN A 100 -8.22 -3.31 4.58
C ASN A 100 -8.53 -4.69 4.02
N PHE A 101 -9.59 -5.33 4.51
CA PHE A 101 -10.04 -6.63 3.98
C PHE A 101 -10.51 -6.52 2.52
N LEU A 102 -11.27 -5.48 2.18
CA LEU A 102 -11.67 -5.22 0.80
C LEU A 102 -10.47 -4.98 -0.11
N LEU A 103 -9.48 -4.21 0.37
CA LEU A 103 -8.22 -4.00 -0.35
C LEU A 103 -7.44 -5.30 -0.55
N TYR A 104 -7.42 -6.18 0.47
CA TYR A 104 -6.79 -7.49 0.36
C TYR A 104 -7.45 -8.34 -0.74
N VAL A 105 -8.79 -8.47 -0.71
CA VAL A 105 -9.54 -9.21 -1.73
C VAL A 105 -9.30 -8.62 -3.13
N PHE A 106 -9.34 -7.30 -3.24
CA PHE A 106 -9.07 -6.60 -4.49
C PHE A 106 -7.66 -6.88 -5.01
N LEU A 107 -6.65 -6.91 -4.13
CA LEU A 107 -5.27 -7.22 -4.51
C LEU A 107 -5.11 -8.68 -4.94
N VAL A 108 -5.81 -9.62 -4.30
CA VAL A 108 -5.84 -11.04 -4.70
C VAL A 108 -6.40 -11.19 -6.12
N VAL A 109 -7.48 -10.46 -6.44
CA VAL A 109 -8.08 -10.48 -7.79
C VAL A 109 -7.10 -9.91 -8.83
N ILE A 110 -6.42 -8.82 -8.50
CA ILE A 110 -5.46 -8.16 -9.40
C ILE A 110 -4.22 -9.03 -9.65
N LEU A 111 -3.71 -9.69 -8.60
CA LEU A 111 -2.53 -10.55 -8.69
C LEU A 111 -2.88 -12.01 -9.07
N TYR A 112 -4.08 -12.21 -9.64
CA TYR A 112 -4.52 -13.52 -10.07
C TYR A 112 -3.60 -14.11 -11.15
N LYS A 113 -3.05 -15.30 -10.88
CA LYS A 113 -2.09 -16.01 -11.77
C LYS A 113 -2.61 -17.35 -12.30
N GLY A 114 -3.80 -17.74 -11.88
CA GLY A 114 -4.40 -19.05 -12.11
C GLY A 114 -4.96 -19.61 -10.80
N THR A 115 -6.00 -20.43 -10.87
CA THR A 115 -6.74 -20.87 -9.66
C THR A 115 -5.85 -21.58 -8.64
N LYS A 116 -5.03 -22.53 -9.08
CA LYS A 116 -4.14 -23.29 -8.19
C LYS A 116 -3.05 -22.42 -7.58
N GLU A 117 -2.40 -21.61 -8.40
CA GLU A 117 -1.28 -20.74 -8.01
C GLU A 117 -1.74 -19.66 -7.04
N THR A 118 -2.84 -19.00 -7.35
CA THR A 118 -3.42 -17.96 -6.48
C THR A 118 -3.85 -18.54 -5.14
N LEU A 119 -4.42 -19.75 -5.11
CA LEU A 119 -4.79 -20.40 -3.86
C LEU A 119 -3.56 -20.68 -2.98
N ILE A 120 -2.46 -21.16 -3.57
CA ILE A 120 -1.21 -21.39 -2.85
C ILE A 120 -0.67 -20.07 -2.29
N ILE A 121 -0.64 -19.01 -3.10
CA ILE A 121 -0.17 -17.68 -2.68
C ILE A 121 -1.02 -17.15 -1.52
N VAL A 122 -2.34 -17.28 -1.58
CA VAL A 122 -3.27 -16.85 -0.52
C VAL A 122 -3.03 -17.62 0.77
N VAL A 123 -2.94 -18.94 0.71
CA VAL A 123 -2.69 -19.77 1.90
C VAL A 123 -1.34 -19.43 2.53
N LEU A 124 -0.29 -19.30 1.73
CA LEU A 124 1.04 -18.93 2.21
C LEU A 124 1.05 -17.50 2.79
N SER A 125 0.32 -16.56 2.19
CA SER A 125 0.24 -15.19 2.71
C SER A 125 -0.46 -15.12 4.08
N ILE A 126 -1.50 -15.92 4.29
CA ILE A 126 -2.19 -16.03 5.59
C ILE A 126 -1.26 -16.63 6.64
N LEU A 127 -0.57 -17.73 6.32
CA LEU A 127 0.38 -18.35 7.24
C LEU A 127 1.52 -17.37 7.61
N LEU A 128 2.08 -16.68 6.64
CA LEU A 128 3.11 -15.69 6.87
C LEU A 128 2.60 -14.51 7.72
N ALA A 129 1.40 -14.03 7.48
CA ALA A 129 0.79 -12.98 8.27
C ALA A 129 0.54 -13.39 9.73
N MET A 130 0.13 -14.63 9.97
CA MET A 130 -0.01 -15.18 11.34
C MET A 130 1.35 -15.20 12.07
N ILE A 131 2.42 -15.57 11.37
CA ILE A 131 3.78 -15.51 11.91
C ILE A 131 4.18 -14.07 12.23
N LEU A 132 3.97 -13.14 11.31
CA LEU A 132 4.28 -11.73 11.50
C LEU A 132 3.54 -11.13 12.71
N ASN A 133 2.25 -11.46 12.87
CA ASN A 133 1.46 -11.00 14.02
C ASN A 133 1.95 -11.59 15.35
N LYS A 134 2.36 -12.88 15.36
CA LYS A 134 2.88 -13.53 16.57
C LYS A 134 4.20 -12.91 17.04
N PHE A 135 5.05 -12.45 16.13
CA PHE A 135 6.32 -11.78 16.47
C PHE A 135 6.13 -10.31 16.86
N GLN A 136 4.89 -9.80 16.94
CA GLN A 136 4.60 -8.38 17.22
C GLN A 136 5.44 -7.42 16.34
N ILE A 137 5.86 -7.87 15.19
CA ILE A 137 6.31 -7.01 14.12
C ILE A 137 5.03 -6.32 13.60
N GLN A 138 4.36 -5.61 14.51
CA GLN A 138 3.44 -4.53 14.15
C GLN A 138 4.33 -3.49 13.53
N ILE A 139 4.43 -3.63 12.23
CA ILE A 139 5.21 -2.75 11.39
C ILE A 139 4.81 -1.34 11.82
N ILE A 140 5.81 -0.60 12.24
CA ILE A 140 5.81 0.82 12.58
C ILE A 140 4.97 1.65 11.57
N PHE A 141 4.70 1.09 10.39
CA PHE A 141 3.86 1.64 9.34
C PHE A 141 2.41 1.95 9.75
N THR A 142 1.75 1.14 10.57
CA THR A 142 0.34 1.42 10.93
C THR A 142 0.21 2.56 11.92
N LYS A 143 1.11 2.67 12.88
CA LYS A 143 1.10 3.79 13.84
C LYS A 143 1.49 5.11 13.17
N SER A 144 2.50 5.09 12.31
CA SER A 144 2.95 6.28 11.59
C SER A 144 1.89 6.77 10.59
N ALA A 145 1.31 5.89 9.78
CA ALA A 145 0.27 6.27 8.82
C ALA A 145 -1.00 6.79 9.51
N CYS A 146 -1.41 6.19 10.64
CA CYS A 146 -2.59 6.62 11.39
C CYS A 146 -2.37 7.97 12.10
N ILE A 147 -1.16 8.21 12.63
CA ILE A 147 -0.79 9.49 13.25
C ILE A 147 -0.79 10.60 12.18
N TYR A 148 -0.24 10.34 11.01
CA TYR A 148 -0.23 11.33 9.92
C TYR A 148 -1.62 11.57 9.34
N PHE A 149 -2.49 10.56 9.21
CA PHE A 149 -3.84 10.74 8.69
C PHE A 149 -4.74 11.53 9.67
N ASN A 150 -4.61 11.32 10.98
CA ASN A 150 -5.33 12.10 11.99
C ASN A 150 -4.81 13.53 12.12
N SER A 151 -3.53 13.80 11.88
CA SER A 151 -2.99 15.16 11.89
C SER A 151 -3.32 15.99 10.66
N VAL A 152 -3.82 15.35 9.60
CA VAL A 152 -4.23 16.02 8.34
C VAL A 152 -5.73 16.33 8.33
N LEU A 153 -6.52 15.66 9.18
CA LEU A 153 -7.98 15.85 9.30
C LEU A 153 -8.40 16.80 10.42
N LEU A 154 -7.48 17.28 11.26
CA LEU A 154 -7.65 18.33 12.25
C LEU A 154 -6.97 19.61 11.80
#